data_b180d2c789795532e55eec19d2c74b24
#
_entry.id   b180d2c789795532e55eec19d2c74b24
#
_cell.length_a   1.000
_cell.length_b   1.000
_cell.length_c   1.000
_cell.angle_alpha   90.00
_cell.angle_beta   90.00
_cell.angle_gamma   90.00
#
_symmetry.space_group_name_H-M   'P 1'
#
loop_
_entity.id
_entity.type
_entity.pdbx_description
1 polymer ?
#
loop_
_entity_poly.entity_id
_entity_poly.type
_entity_poly.pdbx_seq_one_letter_code
_entity_poly.pdbx_strand_id
1 'polypeptide(L)'
;MFNNREELYFGYMKKENRNWIAWIALGVSGIAIIVSVIAICIACPHIPDLGFDYQGVVVGVLSLLVTTLIGWNIFSIIDIKKIRDELLTTKVSSVFNAEKNNAITCHAVSDYYYHVLLKSDPLGIEYQFLYYRISELFHVSNIGDIDTCNVIVKVLLEMIKSPEDIHVLQSCKDRLIGLLSIVSEKEKITKYNELMSVIARLGTKPRDNK
;
A
#
# COMPACT_ATOMS: atom_id res chain seq x y z
N MET A 1 5.00 -23.96 1.43
CA MET A 1 4.80 -22.51 1.58
C MET A 1 3.75 -21.96 0.61
N PHE A 2 2.72 -22.73 0.26
CA PHE A 2 1.67 -22.39 -0.72
C PHE A 2 0.26 -22.26 -0.12
N ASN A 3 0.09 -22.43 1.21
CA ASN A 3 -1.23 -22.57 1.84
C ASN A 3 -1.90 -21.24 2.24
N ASN A 4 -1.17 -20.12 2.28
CA ASN A 4 -1.72 -18.84 2.75
C ASN A 4 -2.53 -18.07 1.69
N ARG A 5 -2.39 -18.38 0.40
CA ARG A 5 -3.15 -17.69 -0.65
C ARG A 5 -4.55 -18.21 -0.81
N GLU A 6 -4.76 -19.51 -0.68
CA GLU A 6 -6.10 -20.13 -0.79
C GLU A 6 -7.00 -19.74 0.37
N GLU A 7 -6.48 -19.65 1.59
CA GLU A 7 -7.26 -19.21 2.76
C GLU A 7 -7.70 -17.74 2.64
N LEU A 8 -6.87 -16.87 2.05
CA LEU A 8 -7.24 -15.47 1.79
C LEU A 8 -8.36 -15.36 0.73
N TYR A 9 -8.30 -16.16 -0.34
CA TYR A 9 -9.35 -16.18 -1.38
C TYR A 9 -10.66 -16.77 -0.85
N PHE A 10 -10.62 -17.84 -0.05
CA PHE A 10 -11.81 -18.41 0.59
C PHE A 10 -12.43 -17.47 1.63
N GLY A 11 -11.62 -16.72 2.36
CA GLY A 11 -12.08 -15.68 3.29
C GLY A 11 -12.82 -14.54 2.59
N TYR A 12 -12.34 -14.11 1.43
CA TYR A 12 -12.96 -13.06 0.61
C TYR A 12 -14.29 -13.52 0.01
N MET A 13 -14.34 -14.70 -0.59
CA MET A 13 -15.59 -15.29 -1.16
C MET A 13 -16.67 -15.50 -0.11
N LYS A 14 -16.30 -15.92 1.10
CA LYS A 14 -17.25 -16.16 2.20
C LYS A 14 -17.85 -14.86 2.76
N LYS A 15 -17.11 -13.75 2.72
CA LYS A 15 -17.57 -12.44 3.18
C LYS A 15 -18.51 -11.78 2.17
N GLU A 16 -18.27 -11.94 0.90
CA GLU A 16 -19.09 -11.39 -0.19
C GLU A 16 -20.47 -12.07 -0.27
N ASN A 17 -20.51 -13.39 -0.17
CA ASN A 17 -21.75 -14.15 -0.17
C ASN A 17 -22.66 -13.85 1.05
N ARG A 18 -22.08 -13.51 2.19
CA ARG A 18 -22.84 -13.16 3.41
C ARG A 18 -23.54 -11.80 3.29
N ASN A 19 -22.93 -10.87 2.58
CA ASN A 19 -23.52 -9.55 2.34
C ASN A 19 -24.72 -9.64 1.39
N TRP A 20 -24.64 -10.48 0.35
CA TRP A 20 -25.73 -10.66 -0.61
C TRP A 20 -26.99 -11.26 0.03
N ILE A 21 -26.83 -12.26 0.92
CA ILE A 21 -27.93 -12.84 1.70
C ILE A 21 -28.60 -11.79 2.60
N ALA A 22 -27.83 -10.92 3.25
CA ALA A 22 -28.35 -9.84 4.07
C ALA A 22 -29.15 -8.81 3.23
N TRP A 23 -28.71 -8.52 2.00
CA TRP A 23 -29.43 -7.64 1.07
C TRP A 23 -30.77 -8.24 0.61
N ILE A 24 -30.78 -9.53 0.30
CA ILE A 24 -32.02 -10.25 -0.07
C ILE A 24 -33.00 -10.26 1.12
N ALA A 25 -32.53 -10.57 2.32
CA ALA A 25 -33.37 -10.58 3.52
C ALA A 25 -33.99 -9.20 3.79
N LEU A 26 -33.21 -8.15 3.60
CA LEU A 26 -33.67 -6.77 3.76
C LEU A 26 -34.73 -6.40 2.70
N GLY A 27 -34.51 -6.76 1.45
CA GLY A 27 -35.46 -6.53 0.35
C GLY A 27 -36.78 -7.25 0.58
N VAL A 28 -36.74 -8.52 1.01
CA VAL A 28 -37.95 -9.30 1.35
C VAL A 28 -38.69 -8.69 2.55
N SER A 29 -37.97 -8.22 3.56
CA SER A 29 -38.52 -7.55 4.73
C SER A 29 -39.24 -6.23 4.36
N GLY A 30 -38.63 -5.44 3.47
CA GLY A 30 -39.23 -4.20 2.93
C GLY A 30 -40.53 -4.47 2.17
N ILE A 31 -40.53 -5.48 1.28
CA ILE A 31 -41.74 -5.87 0.54
C ILE A 31 -42.83 -6.35 1.51
N ALA A 32 -42.50 -7.14 2.53
CA ALA A 32 -43.46 -7.61 3.53
C ALA A 32 -44.11 -6.45 4.30
N ILE A 33 -43.36 -5.40 4.65
CA ILE A 33 -43.90 -4.20 5.29
C ILE A 33 -44.88 -3.49 4.36
N ILE A 34 -44.54 -3.30 3.10
CA ILE A 34 -45.40 -2.61 2.11
C ILE A 34 -46.71 -3.40 1.93
N VAL A 35 -46.64 -4.74 1.77
CA VAL A 35 -47.80 -5.59 1.63
C VAL A 35 -48.67 -5.53 2.88
N SER A 36 -48.08 -5.49 4.08
CA SER A 36 -48.82 -5.37 5.34
C SER A 36 -49.55 -4.03 5.44
N VAL A 37 -48.94 -2.95 5.04
CA VAL A 37 -49.57 -1.61 5.02
C VAL A 37 -50.73 -1.56 4.02
N ILE A 38 -50.56 -2.11 2.82
CA ILE A 38 -51.62 -2.23 1.82
C ILE A 38 -52.77 -3.07 2.33
N ALA A 39 -52.46 -4.23 2.95
CA ALA A 39 -53.48 -5.08 3.53
C ALA A 39 -54.30 -4.41 4.64
N ILE A 40 -53.67 -3.62 5.50
CA ILE A 40 -54.32 -2.81 6.52
C ILE A 40 -55.22 -1.76 5.86
N CYS A 41 -54.76 -1.08 4.82
CA CYS A 41 -55.57 -0.08 4.11
C CYS A 41 -56.80 -0.66 3.39
N ILE A 42 -56.67 -1.90 2.87
CA ILE A 42 -57.78 -2.60 2.19
C ILE A 42 -58.77 -3.22 3.22
N ALA A 43 -58.22 -3.75 4.34
CA ALA A 43 -59.04 -4.41 5.37
C ALA A 43 -59.78 -3.46 6.31
N CYS A 44 -59.48 -2.14 6.29
CA CYS A 44 -60.25 -1.13 7.03
C CYS A 44 -61.60 -0.93 6.38
N PRO A 45 -62.71 -1.58 6.89
CA PRO A 45 -64.05 -1.26 6.39
C PRO A 45 -64.40 0.17 6.77
N HIS A 46 -65.02 0.87 5.86
CA HIS A 46 -65.58 2.21 6.06
C HIS A 46 -66.58 2.19 7.22
N ILE A 47 -66.10 2.38 8.43
CA ILE A 47 -66.96 2.68 9.59
C ILE A 47 -66.81 4.21 9.83
N PRO A 48 -67.83 5.01 9.52
CA PRO A 48 -67.74 6.47 9.54
C PRO A 48 -67.62 7.09 10.94
N ASP A 49 -67.74 6.35 12.02
CA ASP A 49 -67.90 6.89 13.38
C ASP A 49 -66.75 6.66 14.36
N LEU A 50 -65.72 5.97 13.98
CA LEU A 50 -64.46 5.95 14.75
C LEU A 50 -63.53 6.96 14.14
N GLY A 51 -63.33 8.13 14.78
CA GLY A 51 -62.41 9.18 14.40
C GLY A 51 -60.97 8.76 14.27
N PHE A 52 -60.74 7.81 13.39
CA PHE A 52 -59.40 7.39 13.02
C PHE A 52 -58.81 8.46 12.16
N ASP A 53 -57.92 9.26 12.75
CA ASP A 53 -57.21 10.31 12.04
C ASP A 53 -56.30 9.65 10.99
N TYR A 54 -56.84 9.48 9.77
CA TYR A 54 -56.09 8.93 8.62
C TYR A 54 -54.81 9.72 8.37
N GLN A 55 -54.78 11.01 8.68
CA GLN A 55 -53.62 11.84 8.59
C GLN A 55 -52.53 11.42 9.59
N GLY A 56 -52.90 11.06 10.80
CA GLY A 56 -51.98 10.55 11.84
C GLY A 56 -51.31 9.25 11.43
N VAL A 57 -52.07 8.35 10.80
CA VAL A 57 -51.47 7.06 10.29
C VAL A 57 -50.48 7.32 9.16
N VAL A 58 -50.83 8.17 8.19
CA VAL A 58 -49.93 8.50 7.07
C VAL A 58 -48.65 9.17 7.58
N VAL A 59 -48.77 10.14 8.51
CA VAL A 59 -47.60 10.80 9.12
C VAL A 59 -46.74 9.81 9.90
N GLY A 60 -47.36 8.87 10.63
CA GLY A 60 -46.67 7.83 11.36
C GLY A 60 -45.84 6.91 10.43
N VAL A 61 -46.44 6.42 9.35
CA VAL A 61 -45.76 5.59 8.35
C VAL A 61 -44.63 6.34 7.66
N LEU A 62 -44.86 7.60 7.25
CA LEU A 62 -43.82 8.44 6.65
C LEU A 62 -42.65 8.68 7.61
N SER A 63 -42.93 8.95 8.88
CA SER A 63 -41.90 9.14 9.90
C SER A 63 -41.05 7.89 10.09
N LEU A 64 -41.66 6.71 10.09
CA LEU A 64 -40.97 5.43 10.20
C LEU A 64 -40.10 5.18 8.98
N LEU A 65 -40.58 5.47 7.77
CA LEU A 65 -39.78 5.32 6.53
C LEU A 65 -38.58 6.27 6.52
N VAL A 66 -38.78 7.53 6.90
CA VAL A 66 -37.69 8.51 6.96
C VAL A 66 -36.65 8.13 7.99
N THR A 67 -37.06 7.67 9.19
CA THR A 67 -36.16 7.23 10.23
C THR A 67 -35.35 6.00 9.78
N THR A 68 -35.98 5.05 9.09
CA THR A 68 -35.31 3.88 8.54
C THR A 68 -34.29 4.27 7.46
N LEU A 69 -34.65 5.18 6.56
CA LEU A 69 -33.74 5.69 5.53
C LEU A 69 -32.53 6.42 6.12
N ILE A 70 -32.74 7.25 7.15
CA ILE A 70 -31.63 7.96 7.82
C ILE A 70 -30.72 6.93 8.52
N GLY A 71 -31.29 5.98 9.26
CA GLY A 71 -30.54 4.91 9.92
C GLY A 71 -29.71 4.09 8.92
N TRP A 72 -30.29 3.76 7.78
CA TRP A 72 -29.63 3.05 6.70
C TRP A 72 -28.45 3.85 6.10
N ASN A 73 -28.64 5.14 5.85
CA ASN A 73 -27.57 5.99 5.33
C ASN A 73 -26.40 6.10 6.30
N ILE A 74 -26.68 6.26 7.61
CA ILE A 74 -25.65 6.32 8.65
C ILE A 74 -24.88 5.00 8.69
N PHE A 75 -25.59 3.86 8.70
CA PHE A 75 -24.95 2.55 8.71
C PHE A 75 -24.07 2.33 7.48
N SER A 76 -24.55 2.67 6.29
CA SER A 76 -23.79 2.56 5.03
C SER A 76 -22.52 3.41 5.05
N ILE A 77 -22.56 4.62 5.61
CA ILE A 77 -21.39 5.50 5.73
C ILE A 77 -20.33 4.89 6.67
N ILE A 78 -20.77 4.32 7.79
CA ILE A 78 -19.87 3.67 8.76
C ILE A 78 -19.19 2.45 8.13
N ASP A 79 -19.95 1.62 7.42
CA ASP A 79 -19.42 0.40 6.77
C ASP A 79 -18.43 0.76 5.64
N ILE A 80 -18.73 1.78 4.84
CA ILE A 80 -17.81 2.29 3.81
C ILE A 80 -16.51 2.82 4.43
N LYS A 81 -16.57 3.56 5.52
CA LYS A 81 -15.38 4.03 6.23
C LYS A 81 -14.51 2.86 6.69
N LYS A 82 -15.10 1.87 7.32
CA LYS A 82 -14.40 0.69 7.80
C LYS A 82 -13.71 -0.07 6.66
N ILE A 83 -14.42 -0.31 5.55
CA ILE A 83 -13.86 -0.97 4.36
C ILE A 83 -12.70 -0.17 3.79
N ARG A 84 -12.85 1.14 3.70
CA ARG A 84 -11.78 2.03 3.21
C ARG A 84 -10.54 1.96 4.10
N ASP A 85 -10.71 2.00 5.41
CA ASP A 85 -9.61 1.98 6.36
C ASP A 85 -8.90 0.61 6.37
N GLU A 86 -9.64 -0.50 6.25
CA GLU A 86 -9.08 -1.84 6.06
C GLU A 86 -8.28 -1.94 4.75
N LEU A 87 -8.81 -1.40 3.64
CA LEU A 87 -8.13 -1.40 2.34
C LEU A 87 -6.86 -0.55 2.36
N LEU A 88 -6.90 0.62 2.98
CA LEU A 88 -5.73 1.48 3.11
C LEU A 88 -4.64 0.80 3.95
N THR A 89 -4.99 0.23 5.10
CA THR A 89 -4.06 -0.49 5.96
C THR A 89 -3.42 -1.68 5.23
N THR A 90 -4.23 -2.46 4.49
CA THR A 90 -3.74 -3.61 3.71
C THR A 90 -2.80 -3.17 2.60
N LYS A 91 -3.14 -2.11 1.85
CA LYS A 91 -2.28 -1.57 0.78
C LYS A 91 -0.97 -1.02 1.34
N VAL A 92 -1.01 -0.22 2.39
CA VAL A 92 0.18 0.33 3.03
C VAL A 92 1.09 -0.80 3.53
N SER A 93 0.53 -1.81 4.22
CA SER A 93 1.28 -2.97 4.67
C SER A 93 1.89 -3.77 3.51
N SER A 94 1.19 -3.94 2.40
CA SER A 94 1.70 -4.67 1.24
C SER A 94 2.86 -3.94 0.56
N VAL A 95 2.77 -2.62 0.40
CA VAL A 95 3.85 -1.78 -0.14
C VAL A 95 5.06 -1.81 0.79
N PHE A 96 4.85 -1.61 2.10
CA PHE A 96 5.91 -1.68 3.09
C PHE A 96 6.66 -3.02 3.04
N ASN A 97 5.93 -4.15 2.98
CA ASN A 97 6.53 -5.47 2.89
C ASN A 97 7.27 -5.69 1.56
N ALA A 98 6.77 -5.15 0.45
CA ALA A 98 7.45 -5.21 -0.83
C ALA A 98 8.79 -4.45 -0.80
N GLU A 99 8.80 -3.22 -0.28
CA GLU A 99 10.01 -2.41 -0.13
C GLU A 99 11.03 -3.09 0.79
N LYS A 100 10.58 -3.64 1.92
CA LYS A 100 11.44 -4.40 2.83
C LYS A 100 12.06 -5.63 2.16
N ASN A 101 11.29 -6.39 1.40
CA ASN A 101 11.80 -7.58 0.69
C ASN A 101 12.79 -7.17 -0.41
N ASN A 102 12.55 -6.06 -1.11
CA ASN A 102 13.47 -5.52 -2.10
C ASN A 102 14.78 -5.08 -1.45
N ALA A 103 14.73 -4.40 -0.30
CA ALA A 103 15.90 -4.02 0.45
C ALA A 103 16.76 -5.23 0.85
N ILE A 104 16.13 -6.28 1.41
CA ILE A 104 16.81 -7.53 1.78
C ILE A 104 17.45 -8.20 0.56
N THR A 105 16.76 -8.22 -0.57
CA THR A 105 17.29 -8.79 -1.81
C THR A 105 18.49 -8.00 -2.31
N CYS A 106 18.41 -6.67 -2.35
CA CYS A 106 19.50 -5.80 -2.74
C CYS A 106 20.72 -5.97 -1.82
N HIS A 107 20.49 -6.08 -0.51
CA HIS A 107 21.53 -6.37 0.48
C HIS A 107 22.26 -7.67 0.16
N ALA A 108 21.54 -8.78 0.02
CA ALA A 108 22.10 -10.08 -0.24
C ALA A 108 22.89 -10.14 -1.58
N VAL A 109 22.36 -9.48 -2.62
CA VAL A 109 23.04 -9.40 -3.92
C VAL A 109 24.30 -8.53 -3.83
N SER A 110 24.25 -7.41 -3.12
CA SER A 110 25.38 -6.55 -2.85
C SER A 110 26.49 -7.30 -2.12
N ASP A 111 26.15 -8.04 -1.07
CA ASP A 111 27.13 -8.85 -0.31
C ASP A 111 27.75 -9.95 -1.17
N TYR A 112 26.96 -10.57 -2.05
CA TYR A 112 27.51 -11.53 -3.02
C TYR A 112 28.58 -10.89 -3.92
N TYR A 113 28.30 -9.71 -4.50
CA TYR A 113 29.29 -9.02 -5.34
C TYR A 113 30.50 -8.57 -4.54
N TYR A 114 30.32 -8.14 -3.29
CA TYR A 114 31.43 -7.79 -2.40
C TYR A 114 32.38 -8.97 -2.18
N HIS A 115 31.83 -10.14 -1.90
CA HIS A 115 32.65 -11.35 -1.71
C HIS A 115 33.34 -11.84 -2.98
N VAL A 116 32.75 -11.59 -4.15
CA VAL A 116 33.37 -11.89 -5.44
C VAL A 116 34.51 -10.92 -5.73
N LEU A 117 34.33 -9.63 -5.46
CA LEU A 117 35.36 -8.58 -5.57
C LEU A 117 36.60 -8.90 -4.74
N LEU A 118 36.43 -9.37 -3.51
CA LEU A 118 37.53 -9.72 -2.63
C LEU A 118 38.34 -10.92 -3.14
N LYS A 119 37.79 -11.77 -4.01
CA LYS A 119 38.42 -12.99 -4.50
C LYS A 119 39.01 -12.85 -5.90
N SER A 120 38.52 -11.94 -6.68
CA SER A 120 38.90 -11.74 -8.07
C SER A 120 38.75 -10.25 -8.42
N ASP A 121 39.63 -9.74 -9.26
CA ASP A 121 39.53 -8.35 -9.76
C ASP A 121 38.83 -8.31 -11.14
N PRO A 122 37.53 -8.61 -11.24
CA PRO A 122 36.80 -8.57 -12.49
C PRO A 122 36.22 -7.16 -12.71
N LEU A 123 36.66 -6.54 -13.77
CA LEU A 123 36.13 -5.28 -14.30
C LEU A 123 34.60 -5.26 -14.35
N GLY A 124 33.98 -4.34 -13.61
CA GLY A 124 32.52 -4.13 -13.60
C GLY A 124 31.78 -4.64 -12.36
N ILE A 125 32.39 -5.46 -11.50
CA ILE A 125 31.77 -5.92 -10.25
C ILE A 125 31.58 -4.75 -9.26
N GLU A 126 32.50 -3.80 -9.24
CA GLU A 126 32.40 -2.58 -8.43
C GLU A 126 31.11 -1.81 -8.70
N TYR A 127 30.73 -1.66 -9.98
CA TYR A 127 29.46 -1.03 -10.33
C TYR A 127 28.26 -1.82 -9.81
N GLN A 128 28.25 -3.14 -9.96
CA GLN A 128 27.13 -3.98 -9.50
C GLN A 128 26.98 -3.90 -7.98
N PHE A 129 28.09 -3.96 -7.25
CA PHE A 129 28.08 -3.78 -5.80
C PHE A 129 27.48 -2.43 -5.41
N LEU A 130 27.99 -1.32 -5.98
CA LEU A 130 27.49 0.04 -5.70
C LEU A 130 26.02 0.19 -6.07
N TYR A 131 25.61 -0.37 -7.20
CA TYR A 131 24.24 -0.30 -7.68
C TYR A 131 23.27 -0.95 -6.70
N TYR A 132 23.55 -2.17 -6.26
CA TYR A 132 22.67 -2.88 -5.34
C TYR A 132 22.70 -2.29 -3.93
N ARG A 133 23.83 -1.77 -3.48
CA ARG A 133 23.91 -1.11 -2.17
C ARG A 133 23.17 0.23 -2.14
N ILE A 134 23.22 1.00 -3.23
CA ILE A 134 22.43 2.24 -3.36
C ILE A 134 20.95 1.91 -3.57
N SER A 135 20.62 0.83 -4.29
CA SER A 135 19.22 0.37 -4.40
C SER A 135 18.65 -0.07 -3.05
N GLU A 136 19.43 -0.72 -2.22
CA GLU A 136 19.05 -1.04 -0.83
C GLU A 136 18.75 0.25 -0.06
N LEU A 137 19.64 1.26 -0.13
CA LEU A 137 19.42 2.57 0.50
C LEU A 137 18.10 3.20 0.05
N PHE A 138 17.78 3.15 -1.25
CA PHE A 138 16.51 3.64 -1.78
C PHE A 138 15.31 2.91 -1.17
N HIS A 139 15.30 1.57 -1.15
CA HIS A 139 14.19 0.79 -0.59
C HIS A 139 14.04 0.98 0.91
N VAL A 140 15.14 1.06 1.65
CA VAL A 140 15.15 1.31 3.10
C VAL A 140 14.63 2.72 3.40
N SER A 141 14.98 3.72 2.59
CA SER A 141 14.47 5.09 2.75
C SER A 141 12.96 5.18 2.54
N ASN A 142 12.40 4.37 1.61
CA ASN A 142 10.96 4.34 1.34
C ASN A 142 10.15 3.75 2.50
N ILE A 143 10.76 2.91 3.34
CA ILE A 143 10.12 2.42 4.58
C ILE A 143 10.37 3.31 5.79
N GLY A 144 11.16 4.38 5.64
CA GLY A 144 11.44 5.37 6.69
C GLY A 144 12.43 4.91 7.75
N ASP A 145 13.22 3.87 7.50
CA ASP A 145 14.25 3.38 8.44
C ASP A 145 15.56 4.18 8.26
N ILE A 146 15.59 5.36 8.86
CA ILE A 146 16.72 6.29 8.78
C ILE A 146 17.98 5.72 9.43
N ASP A 147 17.86 4.93 10.48
CA ASP A 147 19.01 4.34 11.17
C ASP A 147 19.74 3.36 10.25
N THR A 148 19.02 2.48 9.59
CA THR A 148 19.58 1.58 8.58
C THR A 148 20.15 2.35 7.39
N CYS A 149 19.50 3.43 6.92
CA CYS A 149 20.05 4.30 5.88
C CYS A 149 21.42 4.87 6.28
N ASN A 150 21.56 5.35 7.52
CA ASN A 150 22.82 5.89 8.02
C ASN A 150 23.93 4.83 8.04
N VAL A 151 23.60 3.58 8.42
CA VAL A 151 24.56 2.47 8.37
C VAL A 151 25.02 2.18 6.94
N ILE A 152 24.08 2.13 5.98
CA ILE A 152 24.41 1.89 4.57
C ILE A 152 25.32 2.99 4.02
N VAL A 153 24.98 4.26 4.26
CA VAL A 153 25.80 5.40 3.83
C VAL A 153 27.21 5.34 4.43
N LYS A 154 27.31 5.03 5.73
CA LYS A 154 28.62 4.87 6.39
C LYS A 154 29.45 3.77 5.74
N VAL A 155 28.87 2.60 5.51
CA VAL A 155 29.55 1.46 4.86
C VAL A 155 30.01 1.84 3.46
N LEU A 156 29.18 2.49 2.65
CA LEU A 156 29.54 2.96 1.31
C LEU A 156 30.73 3.93 1.34
N LEU A 157 30.72 4.90 2.25
CA LEU A 157 31.82 5.87 2.40
C LEU A 157 33.11 5.23 2.88
N GLU A 158 33.04 4.23 3.77
CA GLU A 158 34.21 3.47 4.23
C GLU A 158 34.83 2.59 3.12
N MET A 159 34.00 2.10 2.21
CA MET A 159 34.45 1.24 1.11
C MET A 159 35.02 2.06 -0.06
N ILE A 160 34.45 3.22 -0.37
CA ILE A 160 34.89 4.11 -1.46
C ILE A 160 35.97 5.06 -0.92
N LYS A 161 37.11 4.56 -0.54
CA LYS A 161 38.22 5.40 -0.01
C LYS A 161 38.83 6.31 -1.08
N SER A 162 38.95 5.80 -2.31
CA SER A 162 39.53 6.49 -3.46
C SER A 162 38.54 6.42 -4.62
N PRO A 163 37.58 7.35 -4.72
CA PRO A 163 36.55 7.29 -5.75
C PRO A 163 37.13 7.42 -7.17
N GLU A 164 38.29 8.05 -7.31
CA GLU A 164 38.98 8.26 -8.60
C GLU A 164 39.57 6.96 -9.16
N ASP A 165 39.87 5.98 -8.30
CA ASP A 165 40.40 4.67 -8.68
C ASP A 165 39.29 3.71 -9.15
N ILE A 166 38.03 3.97 -8.78
CA ILE A 166 36.88 3.21 -9.20
C ILE A 166 36.39 3.71 -10.55
N HIS A 167 36.61 2.94 -11.61
CA HIS A 167 36.28 3.32 -12.96
C HIS A 167 34.99 2.62 -13.44
N VAL A 168 33.94 3.39 -13.67
CA VAL A 168 32.66 2.91 -14.19
C VAL A 168 32.34 3.56 -15.54
N LEU A 169 31.43 2.97 -16.32
CA LEU A 169 30.93 3.63 -17.53
C LEU A 169 30.14 4.88 -17.15
N GLN A 170 30.18 5.94 -17.99
CA GLN A 170 29.44 7.19 -17.73
C GLN A 170 27.95 6.91 -17.51
N SER A 171 27.32 6.07 -18.33
CA SER A 171 25.91 5.67 -18.17
C SER A 171 25.61 4.96 -16.85
N CYS A 172 26.58 4.20 -16.32
CA CYS A 172 26.48 3.55 -15.01
C CYS A 172 26.55 4.58 -13.88
N LYS A 173 27.47 5.53 -13.97
CA LYS A 173 27.62 6.63 -13.03
C LYS A 173 26.33 7.48 -12.97
N ASP A 174 25.79 7.86 -14.13
CA ASP A 174 24.56 8.62 -14.23
C ASP A 174 23.38 7.88 -13.57
N ARG A 175 23.34 6.56 -13.72
CA ARG A 175 22.33 5.71 -13.08
C ARG A 175 22.46 5.66 -11.55
N LEU A 176 23.69 5.61 -11.01
CA LEU A 176 23.92 5.68 -9.56
C LEU A 176 23.48 7.03 -8.99
N ILE A 177 23.83 8.13 -9.66
CA ILE A 177 23.40 9.49 -9.29
C ILE A 177 21.87 9.60 -9.37
N GLY A 178 21.26 9.05 -10.43
CA GLY A 178 19.81 9.02 -10.58
C GLY A 178 19.10 8.30 -9.43
N LEU A 179 19.59 7.12 -9.02
CA LEU A 179 19.07 6.39 -7.87
C LEU A 179 19.20 7.20 -6.56
N LEU A 180 20.36 7.80 -6.33
CA LEU A 180 20.53 8.65 -5.15
C LEU A 180 19.59 9.86 -5.18
N SER A 181 19.33 10.45 -6.33
CA SER A 181 18.46 11.63 -6.42
C SER A 181 17.02 11.40 -5.98
N ILE A 182 16.52 10.16 -6.06
CA ILE A 182 15.15 9.76 -5.70
C ILE A 182 15.02 9.15 -4.30
N VAL A 183 16.11 9.05 -3.53
CA VAL A 183 16.07 8.59 -2.12
C VAL A 183 15.17 9.50 -1.30
N SER A 184 14.27 8.91 -0.52
CA SER A 184 13.33 9.62 0.34
C SER A 184 14.04 10.16 1.59
N GLU A 185 13.55 11.29 2.13
CA GLU A 185 14.02 11.88 3.41
C GLU A 185 15.55 12.06 3.51
N LYS A 186 16.21 12.28 2.37
CA LYS A 186 17.68 12.40 2.26
C LYS A 186 18.31 13.45 3.19
N GLU A 187 17.56 14.47 3.55
CA GLU A 187 17.97 15.53 4.51
C GLU A 187 18.11 15.00 5.96
N LYS A 188 17.47 13.88 6.27
CA LYS A 188 17.59 13.21 7.58
C LYS A 188 18.72 12.20 7.63
N ILE A 189 19.28 11.82 6.46
CA ILE A 189 20.33 10.81 6.37
C ILE A 189 21.70 11.49 6.56
N THR A 190 22.42 11.04 7.58
CA THR A 190 23.74 11.57 7.93
C THR A 190 24.75 11.34 6.79
N LYS A 191 25.50 12.39 6.42
CA LYS A 191 26.52 12.34 5.36
C LYS A 191 26.01 11.99 3.96
N TYR A 192 24.72 12.14 3.71
CA TYR A 192 24.15 11.86 2.39
C TYR A 192 24.81 12.70 1.27
N ASN A 193 25.01 13.98 1.50
CA ASN A 193 25.66 14.89 0.54
C ASN A 193 27.12 14.53 0.31
N GLU A 194 27.82 13.97 1.31
CA GLU A 194 29.18 13.44 1.17
C GLU A 194 29.16 12.24 0.24
N LEU A 195 28.23 11.29 0.43
CA LEU A 195 28.05 10.15 -0.47
C LEU A 195 27.78 10.59 -1.92
N MET A 196 26.85 11.52 -2.12
CA MET A 196 26.57 12.08 -3.45
C MET A 196 27.82 12.66 -4.11
N SER A 197 28.63 13.41 -3.35
CA SER A 197 29.89 13.99 -3.82
C SER A 197 30.92 12.91 -4.20
N VAL A 198 31.02 11.85 -3.40
CA VAL A 198 31.91 10.70 -3.64
C VAL A 198 31.51 9.98 -4.92
N ILE A 199 30.24 9.65 -5.10
CA ILE A 199 29.75 8.98 -6.33
C ILE A 199 29.94 9.88 -7.56
N ALA A 200 29.77 11.20 -7.43
CA ALA A 200 30.01 12.13 -8.53
C ALA A 200 31.50 12.20 -8.94
N ARG A 201 32.44 11.84 -8.07
CA ARG A 201 33.88 11.82 -8.36
C ARG A 201 34.39 10.48 -8.90
N LEU A 202 33.55 9.44 -9.01
CA LEU A 202 33.96 8.17 -9.62
C LEU A 202 34.59 8.40 -10.98
N GLY A 203 35.71 7.72 -11.24
CA GLY A 203 36.37 7.72 -12.55
C GLY A 203 35.45 7.17 -13.64
N THR A 204 35.60 7.68 -14.87
CA THR A 204 34.81 7.19 -16.01
C THR A 204 35.70 6.53 -17.04
N LYS A 205 35.29 5.34 -17.50
CA LYS A 205 35.93 4.67 -18.67
C LYS A 205 35.26 5.16 -19.95
N PRO A 206 36.05 5.47 -21.01
CA PRO A 206 35.45 5.68 -22.31
C PRO A 206 34.72 4.41 -22.77
N ARG A 207 33.63 4.58 -23.50
CA ARG A 207 32.88 3.46 -24.10
C ARG A 207 33.79 2.88 -25.20
N ASP A 208 34.28 1.65 -25.00
CA ASP A 208 34.96 0.94 -26.09
C ASP A 208 33.93 0.75 -27.22
N ASN A 209 34.04 1.57 -28.25
CA ASN A 209 33.31 1.40 -29.51
C ASN A 209 33.94 0.20 -30.23
N LYS A 210 33.48 -1.00 -29.93
CA LYS A 210 33.69 -2.17 -30.79
C LYS A 210 32.44 -2.41 -31.62
#